data_3a11cabc334bca120357833bc809dde6
#
_entry.id   3a11cabc334bca120357833bc809dde6
#
_cell.length_a   1.000
_cell.length_b   1.000
_cell.length_c   1.000
_cell.angle_alpha   90.00
_cell.angle_beta   90.00
_cell.angle_gamma   90.00
#
_symmetry.space_group_name_H-M   'P 1'
#
loop_
_entity.id
_entity.type
_entity.pdbx_description
1 polymer ?
#
loop_
_entity_poly.entity_id
_entity_poly.type
_entity_poly.pdbx_seq_one_letter_code
_entity_poly.pdbx_strand_id
1 'polypeptide(L)' 'MKITQTKLVLDHMKRYGSITTLEAFQRYGITRLAARIADIRKSDNYFITSKMVEVMTREGKKTHVSRYYLHGKSGGEQ' A
#
# COMPACT_ATOMS: atom_id res chain seq x y z
N MET A 1 1.44 21.98 7.89
CA MET A 1 0.78 21.18 6.87
C MET A 1 0.64 19.75 7.34
N LYS A 2 -0.50 19.19 7.11
CA LYS A 2 -0.79 17.86 7.60
C LYS A 2 -0.51 16.81 6.54
N ILE A 3 0.21 15.76 6.89
CA ILE A 3 0.46 14.66 5.97
C ILE A 3 -0.57 13.59 6.25
N THR A 4 -1.34 13.24 5.24
CA THR A 4 -2.38 12.24 5.40
C THR A 4 -1.80 10.83 5.26
N GLN A 5 -2.52 9.86 5.77
CA GLN A 5 -2.11 8.46 5.63
C GLN A 5 -2.06 8.07 4.16
N THR A 6 -2.99 8.57 3.37
CA THR A 6 -3.02 8.30 1.93
C THR A 6 -1.72 8.74 1.28
N LYS A 7 -1.23 9.92 1.62
CA LYS A 7 0.01 10.40 1.05
C LYS A 7 1.21 9.57 1.49
N LEU A 8 1.24 9.16 2.74
CA LEU A 8 2.32 8.30 3.23
C LEU A 8 2.37 6.99 2.45
N VAL A 9 1.21 6.39 2.24
CA VAL A 9 1.12 5.14 1.49
C VAL A 9 1.57 5.33 0.05
N LEU A 10 1.08 6.39 -0.59
CA LEU A 10 1.43 6.64 -1.98
C LEU A 10 2.92 6.90 -2.15
N ASP A 11 3.50 7.70 -1.27
CA ASP A 11 4.93 7.98 -1.33
C ASP A 11 5.76 6.71 -1.13
N HIS A 12 5.33 5.85 -0.22
CA HIS A 12 6.01 4.58 0.00
C HIS A 12 5.97 3.72 -1.27
N MET A 13 4.80 3.65 -1.91
CA MET A 13 4.65 2.86 -3.11
C MET A 13 5.43 3.44 -4.28
N LYS A 14 5.53 4.76 -4.37
CA LYS A 14 6.34 5.39 -5.42
C LYS A 14 7.82 5.09 -5.23
N ARG A 15 8.25 5.02 -3.99
CA ARG A 15 9.66 4.77 -3.69
C ARG A 15 10.03 3.30 -3.83
N TYR A 16 9.18 2.41 -3.35
CA TYR A 16 9.50 0.97 -3.29
C TYR A 16 8.71 0.12 -4.26
N GLY A 17 7.70 0.68 -4.88
CA GLY A 17 6.88 -0.05 -5.86
C GLY A 17 5.71 -0.82 -5.27
N SER A 18 5.70 -1.05 -3.97
CA SER A 18 4.64 -1.81 -3.33
C SER A 18 4.61 -1.54 -1.83
N ILE A 19 3.53 -1.96 -1.19
CA ILE A 19 3.42 -1.85 0.26
C ILE A 19 2.58 -3.02 0.75
N THR A 20 2.96 -3.60 1.89
CA THR A 20 2.13 -4.63 2.52
C THR A 20 1.36 -4.02 3.67
N THR A 21 0.31 -4.72 4.08
CA THR A 21 -0.46 -4.32 5.26
C THR A 21 0.44 -4.21 6.48
N LEU A 22 1.35 -5.17 6.63
CA LEU A 22 2.26 -5.18 7.75
C LEU A 22 3.21 -3.99 7.73
N GLU A 23 3.75 -3.67 6.57
CA GLU A 23 4.64 -2.52 6.44
C GLU A 23 3.92 -1.21 6.78
N ALA A 24 2.68 -1.08 6.32
CA ALA A 24 1.90 0.12 6.60
C ALA A 24 1.69 0.27 8.10
N PHE A 25 1.41 -0.82 8.78
CA PHE A 25 1.19 -0.78 10.21
C PHE A 25 2.49 -0.48 10.96
N GLN A 26 3.56 -1.18 10.63
CA GLN A 26 4.82 -1.04 11.37
C GLN A 26 5.50 0.30 11.13
N ARG A 27 5.46 0.80 9.92
CA ARG A 27 6.15 2.04 9.59
C ARG A 27 5.33 3.29 9.86
N TYR A 28 4.03 3.20 9.64
CA TYR A 28 3.19 4.40 9.67
C TYR A 28 2.02 4.30 10.64
N GLY A 29 1.83 3.16 11.28
CA GLY A 29 0.70 2.97 12.17
C GLY A 29 -0.64 2.90 11.46
N ILE A 30 -0.64 2.60 10.16
CA ILE A 30 -1.85 2.55 9.38
C ILE A 30 -2.49 1.18 9.52
N THR A 31 -3.71 1.13 10.03
CA THR A 31 -4.40 -0.14 10.23
C THR A 31 -5.42 -0.43 9.13
N ARG A 32 -5.78 0.57 8.34
CA ARG A 32 -6.79 0.39 7.29
C ARG A 32 -6.17 0.67 5.92
N LEU A 33 -5.14 -0.08 5.60
CA LEU A 33 -4.44 0.12 4.34
C LEU A 33 -5.35 -0.03 3.12
N ALA A 34 -6.26 -1.00 3.16
CA ALA A 34 -7.16 -1.21 2.03
C ALA A 34 -8.00 0.04 1.74
N ALA A 35 -8.43 0.75 2.78
CA ALA A 35 -9.19 1.97 2.60
C ALA A 35 -8.32 3.06 1.98
N ARG A 36 -7.06 3.15 2.39
CA ARG A 36 -6.15 4.14 1.82
C ARG A 36 -5.86 3.82 0.35
N ILE A 37 -5.73 2.55 0.02
CA ILE A 37 -5.53 2.13 -1.36
C ILE A 37 -6.75 2.50 -2.20
N ALA A 38 -7.95 2.28 -1.67
CA ALA A 38 -9.16 2.65 -2.39
C ALA A 38 -9.22 4.15 -2.64
N ASP A 39 -8.81 4.95 -1.66
CA ASP A 39 -8.75 6.40 -1.81
C ASP A 39 -7.80 6.80 -2.93
N ILE A 40 -6.65 6.16 -3.00
CA ILE A 40 -5.66 6.47 -4.03
C ILE A 40 -6.19 6.13 -5.42
N ARG A 41 -6.83 4.97 -5.55
CA ARG A 41 -7.41 4.56 -6.82
C ARG A 41 -8.46 5.54 -7.29
N LYS A 42 -9.26 6.03 -6.35
CA LYS A 42 -10.37 6.89 -6.68
C LYS A 42 -9.94 8.31 -6.94
N SER A 43 -9.08 8.86 -6.07
CA SER A 43 -8.70 10.26 -6.16
C SER A 43 -7.66 10.52 -7.22
N ASP A 44 -6.68 9.64 -7.31
CA ASP A 44 -5.52 9.89 -8.15
C ASP A 44 -5.45 9.01 -9.38
N ASN A 45 -6.43 8.14 -9.55
CA ASN A 45 -6.52 7.25 -10.71
C ASN A 45 -5.28 6.38 -10.91
N TYR A 46 -4.68 5.96 -9.83
CA TYR A 46 -3.54 5.04 -9.93
C TYR A 46 -4.03 3.62 -10.16
N PHE A 47 -3.29 2.89 -10.97
CA PHE A 47 -3.57 1.48 -11.18
C PHE A 47 -2.80 0.68 -10.12
N ILE A 48 -3.50 0.01 -9.24
CA ILE A 48 -2.92 -0.73 -8.13
C ILE A 48 -3.51 -2.13 -8.12
N THR A 49 -2.63 -3.13 -8.10
CA THR A 49 -3.08 -4.51 -7.97
C THR A 49 -2.72 -5.02 -6.58
N SER A 50 -3.34 -6.09 -6.17
CA SER A 50 -3.05 -6.69 -4.87
C SER A 50 -2.82 -8.18 -5.00
N LYS A 51 -2.05 -8.72 -4.08
CA LYS A 51 -1.72 -10.12 -4.06
C LYS A 51 -1.46 -10.53 -2.63
N MET A 52 -1.91 -11.73 -2.25
CA MET A 52 -1.58 -12.25 -0.93
C MET A 52 -0.17 -12.78 -0.94
N VAL A 53 0.61 -12.40 0.04
CA VAL A 53 1.98 -12.88 0.17
C VAL A 53 2.19 -13.42 1.57
N GLU A 54 3.10 -14.35 1.70
CA GLU A 54 3.42 -14.92 3.00
C GLU A 54 4.56 -14.14 3.63
N VAL A 55 4.40 -13.79 4.89
CA VAL A 55 5.46 -13.08 5.61
C VAL A 55 5.65 -13.77 6.95
N MET A 56 6.79 -13.54 7.55
CA MET A 56 7.09 -14.08 8.87
C MET A 56 6.95 -12.96 9.90
N THR A 57 6.21 -13.26 10.97
CA THR A 57 6.04 -12.29 12.04
C THR A 57 7.26 -12.28 12.95
N ARG A 58 7.30 -11.32 13.85
CA ARG A 58 8.38 -11.25 14.83
C ARG A 58 8.50 -12.51 15.65
N GLU A 59 7.39 -13.17 15.88
CA GLU A 59 7.36 -14.38 16.70
C GLU A 59 7.75 -15.62 15.94
N GLY A 60 8.11 -15.46 14.67
CA GLY A 60 8.49 -16.60 13.85
C GLY A 60 7.33 -17.35 13.24
N LYS A 61 6.15 -16.79 13.28
CA LYS A 61 4.98 -17.42 12.69
C LYS A 61 4.76 -16.93 11.28
N LYS A 62 4.32 -17.81 10.41
CA LYS A 62 3.98 -17.43 9.05
C LYS A 62 2.56 -16.90 9.00
N THR A 63 2.36 -15.83 8.28
CA THR A 63 1.04 -15.27 8.09
C THR A 63 0.93 -14.72 6.67
N HIS A 64 -0.28 -14.47 6.21
CA HIS A 64 -0.49 -13.91 4.89
C HIS A 64 -1.00 -12.49 5.02
N VAL A 65 -0.44 -11.60 4.22
CA VAL A 65 -0.89 -10.22 4.18
C VAL A 65 -1.06 -9.81 2.73
N SER A 66 -1.85 -8.77 2.50
CA SER A 66 -2.01 -8.23 1.17
C SER A 66 -0.84 -7.33 0.83
N ARG A 67 -0.28 -7.51 -0.34
CA ARG A 67 0.72 -6.60 -0.87
C ARG A 67 0.10 -5.87 -2.06
N TYR A 68 0.18 -4.56 -2.03
CA TYR A 68 -0.38 -3.72 -3.08
C TYR A 68 0.75 -3.19 -3.94
N TYR A 69 0.62 -3.36 -5.26
CA TYR A 69 1.62 -2.95 -6.22
C TYR A 69 1.16 -1.74 -7.00
N LEU A 70 2.00 -0.73 -7.08
CA LEU A 70 1.70 0.47 -7.83
C LEU A 70 2.23 0.32 -9.25
N HIS A 71 1.35 0.47 -10.22
CA HIS A 71 1.71 0.32 -11.63
C HIS A 71 1.73 1.63 -12.40
N GLY A 72 1.34 2.72 -11.76
CA GLY A 72 1.29 4.01 -12.39
C GLY A 72 -0.13 4.50 -12.48
N LYS A 73 -0.34 5.60 -13.17
CA LYS A 73 -1.66 6.18 -13.27
C LYS A 73 -2.48 5.46 -14.32
N SER A 74 -3.71 5.11 -13.92
CA SER A 74 -4.62 4.49 -14.83
C SER A 74 -5.16 5.56 -15.77
N GLY A 75 -5.44 5.21 -16.99
CA GLY A 75 -5.94 6.14 -17.96
C GLY A 75 -4.89 7.05 -18.57
N GLY A 76 -3.69 6.95 -18.16
CA GLY A 76 -2.62 7.72 -18.74
C GLY A 76 -2.27 7.12 -20.07
N GLU A 77 -1.57 7.79 -20.82
CA GLU A 77 -1.17 7.25 -21.94
C GLU A 77 -0.09 6.54 -21.78
N GLN A 78 0.19 5.81 -22.10
CA GLN A 78 1.16 5.01 -21.85
C GLN A 78 2.25 5.15 -22.48
#